data_b628fc18008fdb6275169df7f817dcc6
#
_entry.id   b628fc18008fdb6275169df7f817dcc6
#
_cell.length_a   1.000
_cell.length_b   1.000
_cell.length_c   1.000
_cell.angle_alpha   90.00
_cell.angle_beta   90.00
_cell.angle_gamma   90.00
#
_symmetry.space_group_name_H-M   'P 1'
#
loop_
_entity.id
_entity.type
_entity.pdbx_description
1 polymer ?
#
loop_
_entity_poly.entity_id
_entity_poly.type
_entity_poly.pdbx_seq_one_letter_code
_entity_poly.pdbx_strand_id
1 'polypeptide(L)'
;FNRGLTDDPDWQSFRASTLENPYIPAEEVEIARRELPPEVFAQEFEGVPTDDGANPFGLDAIRRAVQSDDRLVPTEPVVYGVDLARSLDYTVVVGLDAYRRIVTLDRWQAPWAVTKQKVRDMVGQIPIVADATGVGDAIVADLQVMGVNVTPHVFTQPSKLRLMQRLVAAFQGDELRISDGSSAKWLVAELEAFEFTYTATGVKYEAPPGEHDDGVMALALALYGWDRVQGVVPEAPPGLRLLGDDPNIPENMNGTDRNPSVVGDFVSQLPGGW
;
A
#
# COMPACT_ATOMS: atom_id res chain seq x y z
N PHE A 1 8.42 19.21 18.12
CA PHE A 1 8.20 18.45 19.36
C PHE A 1 9.49 17.80 19.83
N ASN A 2 10.15 17.00 18.99
CA ASN A 2 11.36 16.24 19.35
C ASN A 2 12.52 17.12 19.90
N ARG A 3 12.66 18.35 19.40
CA ARG A 3 13.66 19.29 19.90
C ARG A 3 13.45 19.67 21.36
N GLY A 4 12.21 19.77 21.82
CA GLY A 4 11.91 20.07 23.23
C GLY A 4 11.99 18.86 24.17
N LEU A 5 12.28 17.66 23.65
CA LEU A 5 12.62 16.46 24.41
C LEU A 5 14.14 16.30 24.63
N THR A 6 14.95 17.16 24.00
CA THR A 6 16.40 17.20 24.18
C THR A 6 16.76 18.16 25.32
N ASP A 7 18.01 18.16 25.75
CA ASP A 7 18.53 19.11 26.75
C ASP A 7 18.74 20.55 26.19
N ASP A 8 18.02 20.93 25.12
CA ASP A 8 18.07 22.26 24.54
C ASP A 8 17.32 23.26 25.45
N PRO A 9 18.01 24.23 26.11
CA PRO A 9 17.39 25.10 27.10
C PRO A 9 16.34 26.08 26.53
N ASP A 10 16.33 26.27 25.22
CA ASP A 10 15.42 27.20 24.54
C ASP A 10 14.10 26.52 24.14
N TRP A 11 13.98 25.21 24.32
CA TRP A 11 12.82 24.43 23.87
C TRP A 11 12.33 23.47 24.94
N GLN A 12 11.02 23.45 25.14
CA GLN A 12 10.34 22.49 26.00
C GLN A 12 9.10 21.95 25.31
N SER A 13 8.93 20.62 25.32
CA SER A 13 7.76 19.96 24.76
C SER A 13 6.75 19.60 25.84
N PHE A 14 5.49 19.85 25.56
CA PHE A 14 4.36 19.48 26.40
C PHE A 14 3.48 18.49 25.63
N ARG A 15 2.95 17.52 26.35
CA ARG A 15 1.99 16.55 25.83
C ARG A 15 0.80 16.47 26.77
N ALA A 16 -0.41 16.46 26.20
CA ALA A 16 -1.64 16.21 26.93
C ALA A 16 -2.53 15.27 26.09
N SER A 17 -3.19 14.35 26.77
CA SER A 17 -4.19 13.49 26.14
C SER A 17 -5.54 14.17 26.11
N THR A 18 -6.35 13.91 25.07
CA THR A 18 -7.76 14.36 25.01
C THR A 18 -8.57 13.81 26.20
N LEU A 19 -8.18 12.65 26.77
CA LEU A 19 -8.80 12.09 27.99
C LEU A 19 -8.60 12.95 29.24
N GLU A 20 -7.62 13.86 29.25
CA GLU A 20 -7.38 14.82 30.33
C GLU A 20 -8.29 16.04 30.23
N ASN A 21 -9.01 16.20 29.10
CA ASN A 21 -9.92 17.31 28.91
C ASN A 21 -11.29 16.99 29.54
N PRO A 22 -11.65 17.68 30.64
CA PRO A 22 -12.90 17.40 31.37
C PRO A 22 -14.18 17.75 30.58
N TYR A 23 -14.05 18.44 29.45
CA TYR A 23 -15.19 18.87 28.64
C TYR A 23 -15.51 17.86 27.51
N ILE A 24 -14.69 16.86 27.30
CA ILE A 24 -14.91 15.81 26.28
C ILE A 24 -15.34 14.52 27.00
N PRO A 25 -16.53 13.99 26.71
CA PRO A 25 -16.99 12.74 27.31
C PRO A 25 -16.04 11.59 26.91
N ALA A 26 -15.64 10.78 27.88
CA ALA A 26 -14.77 9.62 27.62
C ALA A 26 -15.38 8.64 26.61
N GLU A 27 -16.71 8.58 26.52
CA GLU A 27 -17.44 7.74 25.57
C GLU A 27 -17.18 8.17 24.12
N GLU A 28 -17.08 9.48 23.84
CA GLU A 28 -16.75 9.99 22.50
C GLU A 28 -15.31 9.61 22.11
N VAL A 29 -14.39 9.64 23.06
CA VAL A 29 -13.01 9.22 22.84
C VAL A 29 -12.92 7.72 22.53
N GLU A 30 -13.72 6.90 23.25
CA GLU A 30 -13.77 5.45 22.99
C GLU A 30 -14.45 5.10 21.65
N ILE A 31 -15.37 5.91 21.16
CA ILE A 31 -15.92 5.78 19.81
C ILE A 31 -14.82 6.05 18.79
N ALA A 32 -14.11 7.16 18.93
CA ALA A 32 -13.00 7.51 18.06
C ALA A 32 -11.90 6.43 18.06
N ARG A 33 -11.61 5.82 19.23
CA ARG A 33 -10.64 4.72 19.36
C ARG A 33 -11.01 3.49 18.54
N ARG A 34 -12.30 3.22 18.34
CA ARG A 34 -12.79 2.08 17.55
C ARG A 34 -12.85 2.38 16.07
N GLU A 35 -13.05 3.65 15.71
CA GLU A 35 -13.25 4.09 14.32
C GLU A 35 -11.95 4.48 13.63
N LEU A 36 -10.95 4.91 14.39
CA LEU A 36 -9.67 5.38 13.85
C LEU A 36 -8.60 4.28 13.89
N PRO A 37 -7.67 4.28 12.93
CA PRO A 37 -6.45 3.50 13.05
C PRO A 37 -5.70 3.83 14.35
N PRO A 38 -5.06 2.85 15.02
CA PRO A 38 -4.42 3.04 16.32
C PRO A 38 -3.41 4.19 16.35
N GLU A 39 -2.62 4.35 15.30
CA GLU A 39 -1.60 5.41 15.18
C GLU A 39 -2.24 6.80 15.06
N VAL A 40 -3.31 6.89 14.27
CA VAL A 40 -4.09 8.13 14.15
C VAL A 40 -4.73 8.50 15.47
N PHE A 41 -5.31 7.52 16.17
CA PHE A 41 -5.89 7.75 17.49
C PHE A 41 -4.81 8.21 18.49
N ALA A 42 -3.64 7.58 18.50
CA ALA A 42 -2.53 7.96 19.36
C ALA A 42 -2.07 9.41 19.08
N GLN A 43 -1.98 9.80 17.81
CA GLN A 43 -1.59 11.15 17.41
C GLN A 43 -2.63 12.20 17.79
N GLU A 44 -3.90 11.98 17.43
CA GLU A 44 -4.96 12.98 17.54
C GLU A 44 -5.56 13.06 18.96
N PHE A 45 -5.64 11.94 19.67
CA PHE A 45 -6.30 11.86 20.96
C PHE A 45 -5.35 11.68 22.15
N GLU A 46 -4.20 11.03 21.94
CA GLU A 46 -3.23 10.82 23.00
C GLU A 46 -2.04 11.78 22.92
N GLY A 47 -1.97 12.61 21.86
CA GLY A 47 -0.89 13.58 21.64
C GLY A 47 0.48 12.91 21.49
N VAL A 48 0.50 11.67 20.99
CA VAL A 48 1.75 10.94 20.69
C VAL A 48 2.25 11.42 19.34
N PRO A 49 3.36 12.16 19.27
CA PRO A 49 3.93 12.51 17.98
C PRO A 49 4.43 11.22 17.34
N THR A 50 3.98 10.97 16.13
CA THR A 50 4.55 9.92 15.31
C THR A 50 5.74 10.50 14.55
N ASP A 51 6.86 9.79 14.50
CA ASP A 51 8.00 10.16 13.65
C ASP A 51 7.64 10.06 12.15
N ASP A 52 6.55 9.36 11.85
CA ASP A 52 6.04 9.11 10.50
C ASP A 52 5.24 10.27 9.90
N GLY A 53 4.94 11.33 10.68
CA GLY A 53 4.17 12.48 10.21
C GLY A 53 2.78 12.09 9.70
N ALA A 54 2.45 12.50 8.47
CA ALA A 54 1.20 12.13 7.79
C ALA A 54 1.34 10.90 6.90
N ASN A 55 2.42 10.11 7.03
CA ASN A 55 2.62 8.92 6.21
C ASN A 55 1.67 7.78 6.66
N PRO A 56 0.78 7.27 5.77
CA PRO A 56 -0.22 6.29 6.17
C PRO A 56 0.34 4.89 6.35
N PHE A 57 1.50 4.58 5.77
CA PHE A 57 2.08 3.23 5.78
C PHE A 57 2.95 2.99 7.01
N GLY A 58 3.54 4.05 7.57
CA GLY A 58 4.56 4.01 8.60
C GLY A 58 5.95 3.79 8.02
N LEU A 59 6.89 4.72 8.29
CA LEU A 59 8.24 4.67 7.73
C LEU A 59 8.98 3.37 8.10
N ASP A 60 8.77 2.87 9.32
CA ASP A 60 9.38 1.62 9.76
C ASP A 60 8.79 0.40 9.03
N ALA A 61 7.49 0.40 8.71
CA ALA A 61 6.88 -0.68 7.94
C ALA A 61 7.39 -0.68 6.48
N ILE A 62 7.57 0.50 5.87
CA ILE A 62 8.22 0.63 4.56
C ILE A 62 9.64 0.06 4.60
N ARG A 63 10.44 0.45 5.62
CA ARG A 63 11.82 -0.06 5.77
C ARG A 63 11.87 -1.57 5.96
N ARG A 64 10.96 -2.16 6.74
CA ARG A 64 10.87 -3.63 6.89
C ARG A 64 10.49 -4.33 5.60
N ALA A 65 9.68 -3.70 4.75
CA ALA A 65 9.32 -4.26 3.45
C ALA A 65 10.51 -4.28 2.47
N VAL A 66 11.49 -3.37 2.61
CA VAL A 66 12.68 -3.32 1.76
C VAL A 66 13.68 -4.40 2.19
N GLN A 67 14.06 -5.26 1.28
CA GLN A 67 14.97 -6.37 1.51
C GLN A 67 16.06 -6.47 0.44
N SER A 68 17.23 -6.98 0.85
CA SER A 68 18.33 -7.24 -0.08
C SER A 68 17.93 -8.18 -1.21
N ASP A 69 18.35 -7.85 -2.43
CA ASP A 69 18.10 -8.64 -3.64
C ASP A 69 18.59 -10.08 -3.54
N ASP A 70 19.69 -10.32 -2.80
CA ASP A 70 20.26 -11.66 -2.58
C ASP A 70 19.33 -12.59 -1.76
N ARG A 71 18.34 -12.03 -1.06
CA ARG A 71 17.32 -12.77 -0.31
C ARG A 71 16.05 -13.04 -1.11
N LEU A 72 15.92 -12.39 -2.26
CA LEU A 72 14.76 -12.51 -3.13
C LEU A 72 15.06 -13.52 -4.26
N VAL A 73 14.54 -14.73 -4.13
CA VAL A 73 14.61 -15.69 -5.24
C VAL A 73 13.76 -15.14 -6.39
N PRO A 74 14.33 -14.98 -7.60
CA PRO A 74 13.57 -14.53 -8.76
C PRO A 74 12.38 -15.44 -9.02
N THR A 75 11.19 -14.84 -9.16
CA THR A 75 9.95 -15.56 -9.51
C THR A 75 9.19 -14.74 -10.55
N GLU A 76 8.29 -15.43 -11.25
CA GLU A 76 7.43 -14.75 -12.22
C GLU A 76 6.30 -14.01 -11.53
N PRO A 77 5.88 -12.85 -12.06
CA PRO A 77 4.70 -12.16 -11.55
C PRO A 77 3.43 -12.98 -11.81
N VAL A 78 2.48 -12.93 -10.89
CA VAL A 78 1.16 -13.56 -11.04
C VAL A 78 0.08 -12.54 -11.36
N VAL A 79 0.37 -11.26 -11.15
CA VAL A 79 -0.52 -10.13 -11.44
C VAL A 79 0.27 -8.86 -11.59
N TYR A 80 -0.26 -7.92 -12.37
CA TYR A 80 0.27 -6.56 -12.48
C TYR A 80 -0.76 -5.52 -12.08
N GLY A 81 -0.29 -4.44 -11.47
CA GLY A 81 -0.98 -3.17 -11.34
C GLY A 81 -0.39 -2.14 -12.30
N VAL A 82 -1.24 -1.40 -12.97
CA VAL A 82 -0.82 -0.43 -13.98
C VAL A 82 -1.52 0.90 -13.72
N ASP A 83 -0.73 1.91 -13.40
CA ASP A 83 -1.18 3.29 -13.40
C ASP A 83 -0.87 3.90 -14.78
N LEU A 84 -1.91 4.36 -15.46
CA LEU A 84 -1.81 4.82 -16.87
C LEU A 84 -1.77 6.33 -16.94
N ALA A 85 -0.63 6.89 -17.32
CA ALA A 85 -0.50 8.32 -17.51
C ALA A 85 -0.12 8.70 -18.95
N ARG A 86 -0.53 9.90 -19.33
CA ARG A 86 -0.15 10.49 -20.63
C ARG A 86 1.15 11.28 -20.44
N SER A 87 1.97 11.33 -21.43
CA SER A 87 3.26 11.99 -21.68
C SER A 87 3.84 13.01 -20.66
N LEU A 88 3.08 13.53 -19.71
CA LEU A 88 3.54 14.47 -18.66
C LEU A 88 3.74 13.77 -17.32
N ASP A 89 2.99 12.71 -17.01
CA ASP A 89 3.14 11.86 -15.86
C ASP A 89 3.69 10.50 -16.26
N TYR A 90 4.07 9.68 -15.28
CA TYR A 90 4.62 8.36 -15.55
C TYR A 90 3.52 7.32 -15.68
N THR A 91 3.54 6.52 -16.75
CA THR A 91 2.93 5.20 -16.68
C THR A 91 3.81 4.31 -15.82
N VAL A 92 3.22 3.68 -14.82
CA VAL A 92 3.91 2.79 -13.90
C VAL A 92 3.31 1.39 -13.97
N VAL A 93 4.18 0.38 -13.97
CA VAL A 93 3.80 -1.04 -13.90
C VAL A 93 4.49 -1.68 -12.72
N VAL A 94 3.69 -2.30 -11.84
CA VAL A 94 4.16 -3.08 -10.69
C VAL A 94 3.68 -4.51 -10.86
N GLY A 95 4.59 -5.48 -10.88
CA GLY A 95 4.28 -6.91 -10.91
C GLY A 95 4.54 -7.56 -9.56
N LEU A 96 3.53 -8.25 -9.02
CA LEU A 96 3.63 -9.04 -7.79
C LEU A 96 3.68 -10.53 -8.11
N ASP A 97 4.57 -11.23 -7.43
CA ASP A 97 4.61 -12.69 -7.46
C ASP A 97 3.61 -13.32 -6.47
N ALA A 98 3.61 -14.65 -6.40
CA ALA A 98 2.75 -15.42 -5.51
C ALA A 98 2.92 -15.08 -4.02
N TYR A 99 4.03 -14.46 -3.64
CA TYR A 99 4.38 -14.10 -2.26
C TYR A 99 4.29 -12.60 -1.98
N ARG A 100 3.64 -11.83 -2.87
CA ARG A 100 3.52 -10.35 -2.81
C ARG A 100 4.87 -9.63 -2.82
N ARG A 101 5.88 -10.23 -3.46
CA ARG A 101 7.14 -9.57 -3.73
C ARG A 101 7.02 -8.78 -5.04
N ILE A 102 7.55 -7.57 -5.05
CA ILE A 102 7.65 -6.78 -6.28
C ILE A 102 8.79 -7.39 -7.12
N VAL A 103 8.43 -8.08 -8.18
CA VAL A 103 9.36 -8.73 -9.10
C VAL A 103 9.48 -8.02 -10.45
N THR A 104 8.53 -7.13 -10.74
CA THR A 104 8.59 -6.21 -11.87
C THR A 104 8.26 -4.81 -11.40
N LEU A 105 9.10 -3.85 -11.76
CA LEU A 105 8.90 -2.45 -11.45
C LEU A 105 9.50 -1.61 -12.57
N ASP A 106 8.63 -0.90 -13.30
CA ASP A 106 9.07 -0.04 -14.40
C ASP A 106 8.18 1.21 -14.48
N ARG A 107 8.78 2.33 -14.89
CA ARG A 107 8.08 3.57 -15.16
C ARG A 107 8.62 4.27 -16.40
N TRP A 108 7.74 4.90 -17.16
CA TRP A 108 8.12 5.63 -18.36
C TRP A 108 7.11 6.71 -18.72
N GLN A 109 7.55 7.63 -19.54
CA GLN A 109 6.71 8.63 -20.20
C GLN A 109 6.75 8.38 -21.71
N ALA A 110 5.62 8.10 -22.32
CA ALA A 110 5.54 7.83 -23.75
C ALA A 110 4.12 8.12 -24.31
N PRO A 111 4.00 8.33 -25.63
CA PRO A 111 2.70 8.36 -26.26
C PRO A 111 1.92 7.05 -26.11
N TRP A 112 0.60 7.12 -26.08
CA TRP A 112 -0.29 5.97 -25.88
C TRP A 112 -0.02 4.77 -26.78
N ALA A 113 0.34 5.00 -28.06
CA ALA A 113 0.67 3.91 -28.97
C ALA A 113 1.87 3.08 -28.50
N VAL A 114 2.90 3.75 -27.96
CA VAL A 114 4.10 3.10 -27.41
C VAL A 114 3.78 2.46 -26.07
N THR A 115 3.06 3.17 -25.20
CA THR A 115 2.67 2.66 -23.88
C THR A 115 1.85 1.37 -23.99
N LYS A 116 0.82 1.33 -24.83
CA LYS A 116 -0.01 0.12 -25.03
C LYS A 116 0.81 -1.06 -25.50
N GLN A 117 1.72 -0.83 -26.46
CA GLN A 117 2.59 -1.88 -26.97
C GLN A 117 3.53 -2.41 -25.88
N LYS A 118 4.17 -1.49 -25.12
CA LYS A 118 5.10 -1.84 -24.04
C LYS A 118 4.39 -2.63 -22.92
N VAL A 119 3.20 -2.17 -22.51
CA VAL A 119 2.40 -2.90 -21.51
C VAL A 119 2.09 -4.30 -22.01
N ARG A 120 1.54 -4.45 -23.22
CA ARG A 120 1.22 -5.77 -23.81
C ARG A 120 2.43 -6.71 -23.83
N ASP A 121 3.58 -6.21 -24.28
CA ASP A 121 4.79 -7.03 -24.43
C ASP A 121 5.37 -7.42 -23.06
N MET A 122 5.21 -6.57 -22.03
CA MET A 122 5.66 -6.83 -20.67
C MET A 122 4.78 -7.85 -19.95
N VAL A 123 3.45 -7.68 -20.00
CA VAL A 123 2.54 -8.48 -19.17
C VAL A 123 2.12 -9.80 -19.80
N GLY A 124 2.21 -9.93 -21.13
CA GLY A 124 1.84 -11.15 -21.86
C GLY A 124 0.40 -11.57 -21.56
N GLN A 125 0.23 -12.76 -20.98
CA GLN A 125 -1.08 -13.33 -20.58
C GLN A 125 -1.39 -13.17 -19.09
N ILE A 126 -0.49 -12.60 -18.30
CA ILE A 126 -0.67 -12.40 -16.89
C ILE A 126 -1.76 -11.33 -16.67
N PRO A 127 -2.72 -11.54 -15.74
CA PRO A 127 -3.77 -10.58 -15.49
C PRO A 127 -3.22 -9.25 -14.97
N ILE A 128 -3.82 -8.15 -15.41
CA ILE A 128 -3.49 -6.81 -14.92
C ILE A 128 -4.72 -6.11 -14.38
N VAL A 129 -4.53 -5.25 -13.40
CA VAL A 129 -5.50 -4.25 -12.97
C VAL A 129 -4.98 -2.89 -13.39
N ALA A 130 -5.75 -2.14 -14.16
CA ALA A 130 -5.32 -0.84 -14.68
C ALA A 130 -6.32 0.26 -14.31
N ASP A 131 -5.78 1.47 -14.08
CA ASP A 131 -6.62 2.66 -13.92
C ASP A 131 -7.41 2.92 -15.21
N ALA A 132 -8.73 2.90 -15.09
CA ALA A 132 -9.69 3.18 -16.16
C ALA A 132 -10.40 4.53 -15.94
N THR A 133 -9.84 5.43 -15.13
CA THR A 133 -10.44 6.72 -14.85
C THR A 133 -10.25 7.66 -16.05
N GLY A 134 -11.33 8.29 -16.52
CA GLY A 134 -11.28 9.26 -17.59
C GLY A 134 -10.73 8.68 -18.90
N VAL A 135 -9.56 9.15 -19.36
CA VAL A 135 -8.93 8.67 -20.61
C VAL A 135 -8.44 7.22 -20.49
N GLY A 136 -8.20 6.73 -19.27
CA GLY A 136 -7.77 5.36 -19.00
C GLY A 136 -8.75 4.30 -19.51
N ASP A 137 -10.04 4.59 -19.51
CA ASP A 137 -11.09 3.68 -20.02
C ASP A 137 -10.86 3.29 -21.49
N ALA A 138 -10.59 4.29 -22.35
CA ALA A 138 -10.31 4.03 -23.76
C ALA A 138 -9.00 3.24 -23.98
N ILE A 139 -7.97 3.48 -23.15
CA ILE A 139 -6.69 2.75 -23.23
C ILE A 139 -6.85 1.30 -22.74
N VAL A 140 -7.63 1.10 -21.69
CA VAL A 140 -7.97 -0.24 -21.19
C VAL A 140 -8.74 -1.03 -22.26
N ALA A 141 -9.73 -0.42 -22.93
CA ALA A 141 -10.45 -1.04 -24.03
C ALA A 141 -9.50 -1.44 -25.19
N ASP A 142 -8.58 -0.57 -25.55
CA ASP A 142 -7.57 -0.87 -26.58
C ASP A 142 -6.66 -2.05 -26.17
N LEU A 143 -6.20 -2.09 -24.92
CA LEU A 143 -5.40 -3.20 -24.39
C LEU A 143 -6.18 -4.53 -24.42
N GLN A 144 -7.47 -4.51 -24.08
CA GLN A 144 -8.34 -5.68 -24.20
C GLN A 144 -8.45 -6.18 -25.65
N VAL A 145 -8.62 -5.26 -26.61
CA VAL A 145 -8.62 -5.59 -28.05
C VAL A 145 -7.26 -6.17 -28.49
N MET A 146 -6.16 -5.72 -27.89
CA MET A 146 -4.82 -6.25 -28.13
C MET A 146 -4.58 -7.63 -27.46
N GLY A 147 -5.57 -8.19 -26.76
CA GLY A 147 -5.50 -9.49 -26.11
C GLY A 147 -4.91 -9.49 -24.70
N VAL A 148 -4.75 -8.33 -24.08
CA VAL A 148 -4.28 -8.23 -22.69
C VAL A 148 -5.44 -8.55 -21.74
N ASN A 149 -5.18 -9.36 -20.71
CA ASN A 149 -6.17 -9.69 -19.68
C ASN A 149 -6.28 -8.55 -18.66
N VAL A 150 -7.04 -7.50 -18.99
CA VAL A 150 -7.17 -6.28 -18.18
C VAL A 150 -8.48 -6.28 -17.41
N THR A 151 -8.37 -6.05 -16.10
CA THR A 151 -9.49 -5.66 -15.25
C THR A 151 -9.43 -4.14 -15.06
N PRO A 152 -10.44 -3.39 -15.53
CA PRO A 152 -10.51 -1.95 -15.32
C PRO A 152 -10.79 -1.62 -13.86
N HIS A 153 -10.13 -0.60 -13.31
CA HIS A 153 -10.43 -0.01 -12.02
C HIS A 153 -10.69 1.49 -12.18
N VAL A 154 -11.89 1.94 -11.81
CA VAL A 154 -12.24 3.36 -11.86
C VAL A 154 -12.02 3.96 -10.47
N PHE A 155 -11.16 4.96 -10.37
CA PHE A 155 -10.94 5.70 -9.14
C PHE A 155 -12.12 6.63 -8.86
N THR A 156 -12.78 6.34 -7.76
CA THR A 156 -13.70 7.23 -7.05
C THR A 156 -13.13 7.47 -5.66
N GLN A 157 -13.61 8.47 -4.93
CA GLN A 157 -13.17 8.69 -3.56
C GLN A 157 -13.32 7.42 -2.68
N PRO A 158 -14.46 6.69 -2.70
CA PRO A 158 -14.58 5.46 -1.92
C PRO A 158 -13.69 4.31 -2.42
N SER A 159 -13.45 4.18 -3.75
CA SER A 159 -12.61 3.11 -4.27
C SER A 159 -11.13 3.37 -3.97
N LYS A 160 -10.65 4.61 -4.11
CA LYS A 160 -9.29 5.00 -3.75
C LYS A 160 -9.04 4.78 -2.25
N LEU A 161 -10.00 5.16 -1.40
CA LEU A 161 -9.92 4.93 0.05
C LEU A 161 -9.73 3.44 0.37
N ARG A 162 -10.56 2.55 -0.21
CA ARG A 162 -10.43 1.09 0.03
C ARG A 162 -9.09 0.53 -0.43
N LEU A 163 -8.60 0.97 -1.59
CA LEU A 163 -7.28 0.57 -2.08
C LEU A 163 -6.17 0.99 -1.12
N MET A 164 -6.20 2.24 -0.65
CA MET A 164 -5.20 2.73 0.29
C MET A 164 -5.28 2.01 1.64
N GLN A 165 -6.47 1.79 2.19
CA GLN A 165 -6.64 1.02 3.43
C GLN A 165 -6.07 -0.40 3.31
N ARG A 166 -6.28 -1.07 2.15
CA ARG A 166 -5.70 -2.39 1.90
C ARG A 166 -4.17 -2.34 1.80
N LEU A 167 -3.62 -1.31 1.15
CA LEU A 167 -2.18 -1.14 1.02
C LEU A 167 -1.53 -0.83 2.39
N VAL A 168 -2.15 0.03 3.19
CA VAL A 168 -1.74 0.30 4.58
C VAL A 168 -1.71 -0.99 5.41
N ALA A 169 -2.79 -1.77 5.36
CA ALA A 169 -2.86 -3.05 6.06
C ALA A 169 -1.75 -4.02 5.62
N ALA A 170 -1.39 -4.03 4.33
CA ALA A 170 -0.33 -4.89 3.81
C ALA A 170 1.06 -4.49 4.31
N PHE A 171 1.35 -3.19 4.43
CA PHE A 171 2.59 -2.72 5.03
C PHE A 171 2.66 -3.02 6.53
N GLN A 172 1.59 -2.71 7.27
CA GLN A 172 1.51 -2.97 8.72
C GLN A 172 1.55 -4.46 9.05
N GLY A 173 0.99 -5.30 8.18
CA GLY A 173 1.00 -6.76 8.30
C GLY A 173 2.26 -7.43 7.76
N ASP A 174 3.29 -6.66 7.36
CA ASP A 174 4.54 -7.17 6.76
C ASP A 174 4.30 -8.13 5.57
N GLU A 175 3.24 -7.85 4.77
CA GLU A 175 2.84 -8.71 3.66
C GLU A 175 3.65 -8.47 2.37
N LEU A 176 4.20 -7.27 2.20
CA LEU A 176 4.88 -6.83 0.99
C LEU A 176 6.40 -6.96 1.10
N ARG A 177 7.06 -7.20 -0.04
CA ARG A 177 8.53 -7.16 -0.14
C ARG A 177 8.94 -6.35 -1.36
N ILE A 178 9.90 -5.47 -1.14
CA ILE A 178 10.47 -4.53 -2.12
C ILE A 178 11.96 -4.78 -2.16
N SER A 179 12.56 -4.88 -3.36
CA SER A 179 14.01 -4.98 -3.51
C SER A 179 14.70 -3.69 -3.01
N ASP A 180 15.87 -3.81 -2.39
CA ASP A 180 16.74 -2.67 -2.06
C ASP A 180 17.56 -2.17 -3.26
N GLY A 181 17.39 -2.78 -4.41
CA GLY A 181 18.05 -2.43 -5.66
C GLY A 181 17.75 -1.00 -6.13
N SER A 182 18.63 -0.47 -6.96
CA SER A 182 18.52 0.90 -7.47
C SER A 182 17.23 1.17 -8.24
N SER A 183 16.64 0.16 -8.85
CA SER A 183 15.37 0.22 -9.59
C SER A 183 14.17 0.55 -8.70
N ALA A 184 14.21 0.17 -7.41
CA ALA A 184 13.10 0.36 -6.48
C ALA A 184 13.19 1.66 -5.65
N LYS A 185 14.32 2.36 -5.67
CA LYS A 185 14.54 3.55 -4.84
C LYS A 185 13.51 4.65 -5.03
N TRP A 186 13.06 4.87 -6.26
CA TRP A 186 12.05 5.88 -6.55
C TRP A 186 10.67 5.51 -5.97
N LEU A 187 10.29 4.21 -5.99
CA LEU A 187 9.05 3.75 -5.38
C LEU A 187 9.11 3.90 -3.85
N VAL A 188 10.25 3.56 -3.25
CA VAL A 188 10.44 3.75 -1.79
C VAL A 188 10.32 5.22 -1.43
N ALA A 189 10.92 6.12 -2.23
CA ALA A 189 10.80 7.57 -2.02
C ALA A 189 9.35 8.06 -2.14
N GLU A 190 8.58 7.58 -3.13
CA GLU A 190 7.14 7.91 -3.26
C GLU A 190 6.34 7.38 -2.05
N LEU A 191 6.62 6.16 -1.58
CA LEU A 191 5.96 5.59 -0.39
C LEU A 191 6.30 6.39 0.88
N GLU A 192 7.55 6.81 1.06
CA GLU A 192 7.98 7.61 2.21
C GLU A 192 7.41 9.03 2.19
N ALA A 193 7.23 9.62 1.00
CA ALA A 193 6.65 10.95 0.83
C ALA A 193 5.12 10.99 0.83
N PHE A 194 4.45 9.83 0.69
CA PHE A 194 3.00 9.76 0.57
C PHE A 194 2.32 10.17 1.87
N GLU A 195 1.25 10.97 1.76
CA GLU A 195 0.58 11.55 2.92
C GLU A 195 -0.92 11.29 2.91
N PHE A 196 -1.51 11.37 4.09
CA PHE A 196 -2.95 11.49 4.24
C PHE A 196 -3.31 12.83 4.90
N THR A 197 -4.45 13.37 4.51
CA THR A 197 -5.00 14.58 5.11
C THR A 197 -6.47 14.38 5.46
N TYR A 198 -6.88 14.89 6.62
CA TYR A 198 -8.28 14.91 6.98
C TYR A 198 -8.98 16.06 6.25
N THR A 199 -10.11 15.76 5.65
CA THR A 199 -10.99 16.73 5.02
C THR A 199 -12.34 16.70 5.72
N ALA A 200 -13.18 17.71 5.50
CA ALA A 200 -14.53 17.74 6.05
C ALA A 200 -15.40 16.53 5.66
N THR A 201 -15.02 15.80 4.60
CA THR A 201 -15.78 14.67 4.05
C THR A 201 -15.06 13.33 4.20
N GLY A 202 -13.93 13.27 4.92
CA GLY A 202 -13.17 12.03 5.16
C GLY A 202 -11.66 12.21 4.99
N VAL A 203 -10.97 11.11 4.74
CA VAL A 203 -9.52 11.07 4.56
C VAL A 203 -9.19 11.15 3.07
N LYS A 204 -8.23 12.00 2.71
CA LYS A 204 -7.64 12.08 1.37
C LYS A 204 -6.22 11.55 1.41
N TYR A 205 -5.87 10.71 0.47
CA TYR A 205 -4.55 10.14 0.27
C TYR A 205 -3.95 10.68 -1.02
N GLU A 206 -2.77 11.30 -0.94
CA GLU A 206 -2.08 11.86 -2.11
C GLU A 206 -0.61 12.13 -1.81
N ALA A 207 0.20 12.29 -2.86
CA ALA A 207 1.54 12.84 -2.71
C ALA A 207 1.48 14.35 -2.41
N PRO A 208 2.47 14.91 -1.70
CA PRO A 208 2.64 16.35 -1.53
C PRO A 208 2.78 17.07 -2.89
N PRO A 209 2.47 18.37 -2.96
CA PRO A 209 2.62 19.12 -4.19
C PRO A 209 4.05 19.07 -4.75
N GLY A 210 4.19 18.59 -5.98
CA GLY A 210 5.48 18.42 -6.67
C GLY A 210 6.08 17.04 -6.57
N GLU A 211 5.48 16.15 -5.79
CA GLU A 211 5.84 14.73 -5.71
C GLU A 211 4.86 13.88 -6.54
N HIS A 212 5.24 12.63 -6.79
CA HIS A 212 4.47 11.66 -7.58
C HIS A 212 3.87 10.57 -6.67
N ASP A 213 2.70 10.05 -7.04
CA ASP A 213 2.06 8.89 -6.38
C ASP A 213 1.75 7.73 -7.35
N ASP A 214 2.23 7.82 -8.59
CA ASP A 214 1.95 6.85 -9.67
C ASP A 214 2.40 5.43 -9.27
N GLY A 215 3.56 5.31 -8.61
CA GLY A 215 4.09 4.05 -8.10
C GLY A 215 3.26 3.46 -6.96
N VAL A 216 2.81 4.31 -6.05
CA VAL A 216 1.94 3.92 -4.93
C VAL A 216 0.60 3.42 -5.47
N MET A 217 0.04 4.12 -6.47
CA MET A 217 -1.22 3.74 -7.10
C MET A 217 -1.10 2.42 -7.88
N ALA A 218 -0.03 2.24 -8.66
CA ALA A 218 0.23 1.00 -9.37
C ALA A 218 0.43 -0.19 -8.41
N LEU A 219 1.13 0.00 -7.28
CA LEU A 219 1.29 -1.02 -6.25
C LEU A 219 -0.06 -1.39 -5.61
N ALA A 220 -0.88 -0.40 -5.30
CA ALA A 220 -2.21 -0.64 -4.75
C ALA A 220 -3.11 -1.42 -5.71
N LEU A 221 -3.05 -1.12 -7.02
CA LEU A 221 -3.76 -1.87 -8.06
C LEU A 221 -3.23 -3.30 -8.21
N ALA A 222 -1.91 -3.50 -8.11
CA ALA A 222 -1.31 -4.82 -8.13
C ALA A 222 -1.79 -5.69 -6.95
N LEU A 223 -1.79 -5.12 -5.74
CA LEU A 223 -2.27 -5.80 -4.54
C LEU A 223 -3.77 -6.14 -4.62
N TYR A 224 -4.58 -5.22 -5.14
CA TYR A 224 -5.99 -5.46 -5.39
C TYR A 224 -6.23 -6.60 -6.39
N GLY A 225 -5.40 -6.69 -7.42
CA GLY A 225 -5.41 -7.81 -8.37
C GLY A 225 -4.97 -9.11 -7.70
N TRP A 226 -3.92 -9.05 -6.89
CA TRP A 226 -3.38 -10.20 -6.17
C TRP A 226 -4.44 -10.85 -5.25
N ASP A 227 -5.18 -10.05 -4.51
CA ASP A 227 -6.28 -10.54 -3.65
C ASP A 227 -7.36 -11.32 -4.44
N ARG A 228 -7.46 -11.11 -5.76
CA ARG A 228 -8.42 -11.79 -6.64
C ARG A 228 -7.88 -13.06 -7.28
N VAL A 229 -6.57 -13.15 -7.47
CA VAL A 229 -5.94 -14.34 -8.09
C VAL A 229 -5.50 -15.39 -7.07
N GLN A 230 -5.72 -15.16 -5.77
CA GLN A 230 -5.29 -16.07 -4.67
C GLN A 230 -5.71 -17.54 -4.85
N GLY A 231 -6.79 -17.83 -5.55
CA GLY A 231 -7.21 -19.21 -5.86
C GLY A 231 -6.31 -19.95 -6.86
N VAL A 232 -5.35 -19.25 -7.47
CA VAL A 232 -4.45 -19.75 -8.53
C VAL A 232 -2.99 -19.84 -8.05
N VAL A 233 -2.70 -19.33 -6.84
CA VAL A 233 -1.34 -19.25 -6.31
C VAL A 233 -0.85 -20.66 -5.93
N PRO A 234 0.29 -21.14 -6.49
CA PRO A 234 0.87 -22.40 -6.11
C PRO A 234 1.31 -22.41 -4.64
N GLU A 235 1.24 -23.57 -3.99
CA GLU A 235 1.88 -23.76 -2.69
C GLU A 235 3.36 -23.37 -2.73
N ALA A 236 3.86 -22.77 -1.66
CA ALA A 236 5.27 -22.37 -1.58
C ALA A 236 6.19 -23.55 -1.87
N PRO A 237 7.23 -23.41 -2.72
CA PRO A 237 8.16 -24.48 -2.99
C PRO A 237 8.81 -24.94 -1.67
N PRO A 238 9.00 -26.26 -1.47
CA PRO A 238 9.63 -26.78 -0.27
C PRO A 238 11.03 -26.17 -0.11
N GLY A 239 11.27 -25.52 1.02
CA GLY A 239 12.53 -24.84 1.35
C GLY A 239 12.49 -23.32 1.32
N LEU A 240 11.42 -22.68 0.84
CA LEU A 240 11.22 -21.25 1.00
C LEU A 240 10.78 -20.99 2.47
N ARG A 241 11.71 -20.55 3.31
CA ARG A 241 11.37 -20.11 4.65
C ARG A 241 10.71 -18.74 4.57
N LEU A 242 9.45 -18.67 4.94
CA LEU A 242 8.80 -17.39 5.26
C LEU A 242 9.46 -16.83 6.52
N LEU A 243 9.49 -15.50 6.67
CA LEU A 243 10.12 -14.83 7.83
C LEU A 243 9.62 -15.33 9.20
N GLY A 244 8.47 -16.04 9.26
CA GLY A 244 7.94 -16.68 10.45
C GLY A 244 8.56 -18.05 10.80
N ASP A 245 9.39 -18.64 9.92
CA ASP A 245 9.93 -19.99 10.07
C ASP A 245 11.40 -20.01 10.53
N ASP A 246 11.98 -18.85 10.90
CA ASP A 246 13.34 -18.81 11.46
C ASP A 246 13.30 -19.23 12.93
N PRO A 247 13.90 -20.40 13.28
CA PRO A 247 13.90 -20.91 14.66
C PRO A 247 14.70 -20.01 15.62
N ASN A 248 15.43 -19.01 15.12
CA ASN A 248 16.20 -18.06 15.94
C ASN A 248 15.43 -16.77 16.24
N ILE A 249 14.24 -16.57 15.68
CA ILE A 249 13.38 -15.45 16.04
C ILE A 249 12.62 -15.85 17.33
N PRO A 250 12.73 -15.08 18.42
CA PRO A 250 11.98 -15.36 19.65
C PRO A 250 10.47 -15.45 19.36
N GLU A 251 9.80 -16.45 19.92
CA GLU A 251 8.36 -16.72 19.70
C GLU A 251 7.45 -15.49 19.95
N ASN A 252 7.89 -14.54 20.76
CA ASN A 252 7.17 -13.30 21.03
C ASN A 252 7.21 -12.26 19.89
N MET A 253 8.06 -12.46 18.88
CA MET A 253 8.09 -11.65 17.65
C MET A 253 7.38 -12.32 16.46
N ASN A 254 7.12 -13.62 16.57
CA ASN A 254 6.29 -14.31 15.59
C ASN A 254 4.83 -14.02 15.96
N GLY A 255 4.18 -13.14 15.22
CA GLY A 255 2.75 -12.86 15.36
C GLY A 255 1.87 -14.06 14.98
N THR A 256 2.09 -15.22 15.64
CA THR A 256 1.41 -16.50 15.41
C THR A 256 0.09 -16.64 16.17
N ASP A 257 -0.41 -15.60 16.80
CA ASP A 257 -1.84 -15.54 17.16
C ASP A 257 -2.70 -15.19 15.91
N ARG A 258 -2.40 -15.88 14.81
CA ARG A 258 -3.30 -15.93 13.66
C ARG A 258 -4.44 -16.90 14.00
N ASN A 259 -5.45 -16.38 14.67
CA ASN A 259 -6.73 -17.05 14.73
C ASN A 259 -7.34 -16.98 13.30
N PRO A 260 -7.37 -18.10 12.56
CA PRO A 260 -7.90 -18.10 11.17
C PRO A 260 -9.37 -17.70 11.10
N SER A 261 -10.08 -17.67 12.24
CA SER A 261 -11.48 -17.28 12.35
C SER A 261 -11.71 -15.77 12.19
N VAL A 262 -10.69 -14.91 12.38
CA VAL A 262 -10.88 -13.46 12.27
C VAL A 262 -10.86 -12.98 10.81
N VAL A 263 -10.19 -13.69 9.91
CA VAL A 263 -10.17 -13.34 8.48
C VAL A 263 -11.47 -13.80 7.77
N GLY A 264 -12.09 -14.88 8.25
CA GLY A 264 -13.35 -15.40 7.70
C GLY A 264 -14.57 -14.53 8.01
N ASP A 265 -14.62 -13.94 9.20
CA ASP A 265 -15.79 -13.17 9.65
C ASP A 265 -15.86 -11.76 9.03
N PHE A 266 -14.75 -11.19 8.59
CA PHE A 266 -14.75 -9.86 7.96
C PHE A 266 -15.28 -9.90 6.51
N VAL A 267 -15.17 -11.04 5.83
CA VAL A 267 -15.66 -11.21 4.46
C VAL A 267 -17.16 -11.56 4.44
N SER A 268 -17.68 -12.14 5.51
CA SER A 268 -19.10 -12.55 5.59
C SER A 268 -20.08 -11.44 5.99
N GLN A 269 -19.60 -10.26 6.40
CA GLN A 269 -20.44 -9.14 6.83
C GLN A 269 -20.60 -8.04 5.76
N LEU A 270 -20.07 -8.22 4.56
CA LEU A 270 -20.39 -7.31 3.48
C LEU A 270 -21.76 -7.70 2.90
N PRO A 271 -22.79 -6.84 2.94
CA PRO A 271 -24.06 -7.12 2.31
C PRO A 271 -23.83 -7.33 0.83
N GLY A 272 -24.25 -8.49 0.36
CA GLY A 272 -24.19 -8.87 -1.04
C GLY A 272 -24.98 -7.91 -1.90
N GLY A 273 -24.49 -7.69 -3.09
CA GLY A 273 -25.29 -7.06 -4.11
C GLY A 273 -24.47 -6.24 -5.09
N TRP A 274 -24.26 -6.84 -6.24
CA TRP A 274 -24.01 -6.33 -7.61
C TRP A 274 -22.58 -5.93 -7.95
#